data_b04b8c4dc7bb84a3da450f12717155ec
#
_entry.id   b04b8c4dc7bb84a3da450f12717155ec
#
_cell.length_a   1.000
_cell.length_b   1.000
_cell.length_c   1.000
_cell.angle_alpha   90.00
_cell.angle_beta   90.00
_cell.angle_gamma   90.00
#
_symmetry.space_group_name_H-M   'P 1'
#
loop_
_entity.id
_entity.type
_entity.pdbx_description
1 polymer ?
#
loop_
_entity_poly.entity_id
_entity_poly.type
_entity_poly.pdbx_seq_one_letter_code
_entity_poly.pdbx_strand_id
1 'polypeptide(L)'
;MKSLLIYLFALISTGFAESAVYKITISGVIDLGLPPYIERVISEAEKDSADAVIFDIETPGGRVDAATQIKDAILGTDLLTVAFVNRRAISAGALISLSCEKIYMTGGGTIGAATAVDMQGNKASEKVISYMREEMASTAEARGRDVTIARGMVDDSLGFTHLVMDGDSLEITDIEGRKVGRLITLTTNLALKYGIADGEAENIDALLNELGLSGS
;
A
#
# COMPACT_ATOMS: atom_id res chain seq x y z
N MET A 1 -58.18 29.17 34.37
CA MET A 1 -57.42 28.96 33.11
C MET A 1 -56.16 28.16 33.47
N LYS A 2 -56.12 26.86 33.16
CA LYS A 2 -54.92 25.99 33.40
C LYS A 2 -54.16 25.90 32.11
N SER A 3 -52.93 26.46 32.11
CA SER A 3 -52.04 26.41 30.98
C SER A 3 -51.39 25.01 30.87
N LEU A 4 -51.63 24.28 29.78
CA LEU A 4 -51.06 22.98 29.51
C LEU A 4 -49.73 23.20 28.79
N LEU A 5 -48.61 22.92 29.47
CA LEU A 5 -47.25 22.99 28.91
C LEU A 5 -46.95 21.65 28.23
N ILE A 6 -46.94 21.63 26.89
CA ILE A 6 -46.59 20.47 26.10
C ILE A 6 -45.05 20.45 25.93
N TYR A 7 -44.37 19.54 26.63
CA TYR A 7 -42.93 19.25 26.38
C TYR A 7 -42.82 18.39 25.14
N LEU A 8 -42.32 18.97 24.05
CA LEU A 8 -41.92 18.24 22.85
C LEU A 8 -40.54 17.63 23.10
N PHE A 9 -40.50 16.35 23.42
CA PHE A 9 -39.25 15.57 23.50
C PHE A 9 -38.82 15.26 22.07
N ALA A 10 -37.84 16.01 21.53
CA ALA A 10 -37.15 15.63 20.29
C ALA A 10 -36.25 14.44 20.58
N LEU A 11 -36.65 13.24 20.16
CA LEU A 11 -35.76 12.08 20.05
C LEU A 11 -34.71 12.38 18.98
N ILE A 12 -33.52 12.79 19.39
CA ILE A 12 -32.34 12.77 18.53
C ILE A 12 -31.92 11.31 18.44
N SER A 13 -32.36 10.62 17.39
CA SER A 13 -31.75 9.34 17.02
C SER A 13 -30.33 9.64 16.54
N THR A 14 -29.34 9.42 17.37
CA THR A 14 -27.96 9.28 16.93
C THR A 14 -27.88 7.98 16.14
N GLY A 15 -28.17 8.07 14.85
CA GLY A 15 -27.81 6.99 13.93
C GLY A 15 -26.29 6.87 14.00
N PHE A 16 -25.79 5.78 14.56
CA PHE A 16 -24.42 5.37 14.29
C PHE A 16 -24.36 5.12 12.80
N ALA A 17 -23.60 5.93 12.07
CA ALA A 17 -23.25 5.59 10.70
C ALA A 17 -22.53 4.26 10.79
N GLU A 18 -23.07 3.25 10.13
CA GLU A 18 -22.41 1.94 10.02
C GLU A 18 -21.12 2.18 9.25
N SER A 19 -19.99 1.78 9.83
CA SER A 19 -18.68 1.93 9.23
C SER A 19 -18.63 1.08 7.95
N ALA A 20 -18.32 1.65 6.81
CA ALA A 20 -18.27 0.94 5.53
C ALA A 20 -16.81 0.79 5.08
N VAL A 21 -16.37 -0.46 4.87
CA VAL A 21 -15.04 -0.77 4.36
C VAL A 21 -15.14 -1.57 3.07
N TYR A 22 -14.51 -1.08 2.03
CA TYR A 22 -14.40 -1.78 0.76
C TYR A 22 -13.14 -2.63 0.72
N LYS A 23 -13.26 -3.89 0.31
CA LYS A 23 -12.13 -4.79 0.12
C LYS A 23 -11.94 -5.13 -1.36
N ILE A 24 -10.74 -4.89 -1.87
CA ILE A 24 -10.30 -5.24 -3.22
C ILE A 24 -9.24 -6.31 -3.11
N THR A 25 -9.45 -7.47 -3.73
CA THR A 25 -8.45 -8.54 -3.77
C THR A 25 -7.59 -8.40 -5.02
N ILE A 26 -6.27 -8.30 -4.82
CA ILE A 26 -5.25 -8.29 -5.87
C ILE A 26 -4.45 -9.58 -5.76
N SER A 27 -4.85 -10.61 -6.53
CA SER A 27 -4.18 -11.91 -6.52
C SER A 27 -3.73 -12.32 -7.92
N GLY A 28 -2.60 -13.05 -7.99
CA GLY A 28 -2.04 -13.47 -9.27
C GLY A 28 -1.36 -12.34 -10.04
N VAL A 29 -1.30 -12.45 -11.36
CA VAL A 29 -0.60 -11.51 -12.24
C VAL A 29 -1.43 -10.25 -12.48
N ILE A 30 -0.82 -9.08 -12.29
CA ILE A 30 -1.47 -7.78 -12.53
C ILE A 30 -1.47 -7.50 -14.04
N ASP A 31 -2.65 -7.33 -14.61
CA ASP A 31 -2.90 -7.03 -16.01
C ASP A 31 -3.79 -5.79 -16.22
N LEU A 32 -4.08 -5.43 -17.49
CA LEU A 32 -4.87 -4.24 -17.84
C LEU A 32 -6.37 -4.36 -17.53
N GLY A 33 -6.85 -5.51 -17.11
CA GLY A 33 -8.24 -5.67 -16.64
C GLY A 33 -8.44 -5.14 -15.21
N LEU A 34 -7.36 -5.09 -14.42
CA LEU A 34 -7.44 -4.71 -13.03
C LEU A 34 -7.62 -3.20 -12.77
N PRO A 35 -6.93 -2.26 -13.47
CA PRO A 35 -7.08 -0.83 -13.23
C PRO A 35 -8.52 -0.32 -13.32
N PRO A 36 -9.29 -0.57 -14.39
CA PRO A 36 -10.66 -0.06 -14.49
C PRO A 36 -11.61 -0.68 -13.45
N TYR A 37 -11.32 -1.88 -12.96
CA TYR A 37 -12.04 -2.46 -11.84
C TYR A 37 -11.77 -1.71 -10.53
N ILE A 38 -10.49 -1.45 -10.23
CA ILE A 38 -10.08 -0.72 -9.02
C ILE A 38 -10.62 0.71 -9.03
N GLU A 39 -10.48 1.45 -10.13
CA GLU A 39 -11.02 2.80 -10.29
C GLU A 39 -12.52 2.85 -10.01
N ARG A 40 -13.28 1.89 -10.55
CA ARG A 40 -14.71 1.79 -10.29
C ARG A 40 -15.02 1.55 -8.81
N VAL A 41 -14.33 0.60 -8.16
CA VAL A 41 -14.58 0.28 -6.75
C VAL A 41 -14.22 1.46 -5.84
N ILE A 42 -13.11 2.17 -6.11
CA ILE A 42 -12.76 3.40 -5.38
C ILE A 42 -13.86 4.44 -5.56
N SER A 43 -14.35 4.67 -6.79
CA SER A 43 -15.43 5.63 -7.04
C SER A 43 -16.76 5.23 -6.38
N GLU A 44 -17.06 3.94 -6.25
CA GLU A 44 -18.21 3.46 -5.49
C GLU A 44 -18.03 3.70 -4.00
N ALA A 45 -16.85 3.39 -3.44
CA ALA A 45 -16.52 3.63 -2.04
C ALA A 45 -16.60 5.13 -1.68
N GLU A 46 -16.15 6.03 -2.56
CA GLU A 46 -16.27 7.49 -2.38
C GLU A 46 -17.73 7.94 -2.33
N LYS A 47 -18.58 7.44 -3.22
CA LYS A 47 -20.03 7.76 -3.24
C LYS A 47 -20.73 7.29 -1.99
N ASP A 48 -20.33 6.15 -1.47
CA ASP A 48 -20.91 5.57 -0.26
C ASP A 48 -20.30 6.16 1.02
N SER A 49 -19.34 7.10 0.88
CA SER A 49 -18.60 7.70 1.99
C SER A 49 -17.95 6.66 2.89
N ALA A 50 -17.33 5.66 2.28
CA ALA A 50 -16.66 4.58 2.98
C ALA A 50 -15.50 5.11 3.85
N ASP A 51 -15.24 4.44 4.98
CA ASP A 51 -14.17 4.81 5.89
C ASP A 51 -12.80 4.40 5.38
N ALA A 52 -12.73 3.30 4.60
CA ALA A 52 -11.49 2.81 4.03
C ALA A 52 -11.69 1.91 2.80
N VAL A 53 -10.64 1.82 2.00
CA VAL A 53 -10.46 0.78 0.96
C VAL A 53 -9.24 -0.06 1.31
N ILE A 54 -9.45 -1.36 1.51
CA ILE A 54 -8.39 -2.33 1.81
C ILE A 54 -8.05 -3.11 0.53
N PHE A 55 -6.78 -3.08 0.16
CA PHE A 55 -6.22 -3.87 -0.93
C PHE A 55 -5.57 -5.13 -0.35
N ASP A 56 -6.24 -6.28 -0.46
CA ASP A 56 -5.73 -7.59 -0.05
C ASP A 56 -4.82 -8.14 -1.14
N ILE A 57 -3.50 -8.06 -0.91
CA ILE A 57 -2.47 -8.22 -1.94
C ILE A 57 -1.72 -9.54 -1.75
N GLU A 58 -1.81 -10.43 -2.77
CA GLU A 58 -0.96 -11.59 -2.94
C GLU A 58 -0.56 -11.74 -4.41
N THR A 59 0.53 -11.10 -4.84
CA THR A 59 0.92 -11.03 -6.25
C THR A 59 2.42 -11.22 -6.48
N PRO A 60 2.82 -11.95 -7.53
CA PRO A 60 4.19 -11.95 -8.02
C PRO A 60 4.54 -10.70 -8.83
N GLY A 61 3.58 -9.81 -9.09
CA GLY A 61 3.72 -8.65 -9.95
C GLY A 61 2.94 -8.77 -11.26
N GLY A 62 3.33 -7.99 -12.26
CA GLY A 62 2.68 -7.98 -13.56
C GLY A 62 3.08 -6.76 -14.40
N ARG A 63 2.15 -6.24 -15.17
CA ARG A 63 2.39 -5.14 -16.10
C ARG A 63 2.64 -3.82 -15.38
N VAL A 64 3.72 -3.13 -15.80
CA VAL A 64 4.09 -1.82 -15.28
C VAL A 64 3.00 -0.79 -15.53
N ASP A 65 2.45 -0.74 -16.75
CA ASP A 65 1.42 0.22 -17.14
C ASP A 65 0.10 0.03 -16.35
N ALA A 66 -0.28 -1.20 -16.04
CA ALA A 66 -1.41 -1.48 -15.16
C ALA A 66 -1.12 -1.03 -13.72
N ALA A 67 0.06 -1.34 -13.19
CA ALA A 67 0.45 -0.93 -11.84
C ALA A 67 0.50 0.59 -11.68
N THR A 68 0.99 1.32 -12.69
CA THR A 68 1.02 2.79 -12.68
C THR A 68 -0.40 3.37 -12.65
N GLN A 69 -1.34 2.85 -13.46
CA GLN A 69 -2.74 3.29 -13.41
C GLN A 69 -3.39 3.03 -12.05
N ILE A 70 -3.14 1.85 -11.46
CA ILE A 70 -3.64 1.52 -10.11
C ILE A 70 -3.06 2.47 -9.07
N LYS A 71 -1.73 2.71 -9.10
CA LYS A 71 -1.06 3.68 -8.22
C LYS A 71 -1.70 5.07 -8.34
N ASP A 72 -1.93 5.55 -9.56
CA ASP A 72 -2.53 6.86 -9.80
C ASP A 72 -3.95 6.94 -9.21
N ALA A 73 -4.77 5.90 -9.37
CA ALA A 73 -6.11 5.84 -8.77
C ALA A 73 -6.05 5.85 -7.23
N ILE A 74 -5.11 5.12 -6.61
CA ILE A 74 -4.94 5.09 -5.16
C ILE A 74 -4.42 6.43 -4.61
N LEU A 75 -3.48 7.08 -5.30
CA LEU A 75 -2.98 8.40 -4.89
C LEU A 75 -4.02 9.51 -5.09
N GLY A 76 -4.97 9.32 -5.99
CA GLY A 76 -5.99 10.31 -6.35
C GLY A 76 -7.24 10.33 -5.46
N THR A 77 -7.41 9.36 -4.56
CA THR A 77 -8.55 9.32 -3.62
C THR A 77 -8.20 9.91 -2.25
N ASP A 78 -9.18 10.54 -1.62
CA ASP A 78 -9.10 11.04 -0.24
C ASP A 78 -9.50 9.98 0.81
N LEU A 79 -9.96 8.79 0.38
CA LEU A 79 -10.30 7.69 1.29
C LEU A 79 -9.03 7.11 1.92
N LEU A 80 -9.14 6.64 3.16
CA LEU A 80 -8.08 5.83 3.76
C LEU A 80 -7.82 4.59 2.92
N THR A 81 -6.63 4.49 2.35
CA THR A 81 -6.21 3.34 1.55
C THR A 81 -5.22 2.49 2.33
N VAL A 82 -5.49 1.19 2.41
CA VAL A 82 -4.69 0.25 3.19
C VAL A 82 -4.25 -0.93 2.32
N ALA A 83 -2.96 -1.11 2.15
CA ALA A 83 -2.41 -2.35 1.59
C ALA A 83 -2.30 -3.40 2.69
N PHE A 84 -2.96 -4.53 2.52
CA PHE A 84 -2.78 -5.72 3.34
C PHE A 84 -1.99 -6.77 2.54
N VAL A 85 -0.70 -6.87 2.82
CA VAL A 85 0.19 -7.82 2.14
C VAL A 85 0.03 -9.19 2.79
N ASN A 86 -0.82 -10.02 2.20
CA ASN A 86 -1.19 -11.33 2.77
C ASN A 86 -0.01 -12.32 2.77
N ARG A 87 0.75 -12.40 1.68
CA ARG A 87 1.99 -13.21 1.60
C ARG A 87 3.10 -12.49 0.87
N ARG A 88 2.76 -11.88 -0.25
CA ARG A 88 3.76 -11.24 -1.11
C ARG A 88 3.17 -10.07 -1.89
N ALA A 89 3.93 -8.99 -1.93
CA ALA A 89 3.71 -7.85 -2.81
C ALA A 89 4.98 -7.62 -3.62
N ILE A 90 5.17 -8.43 -4.67
CA ILE A 90 6.39 -8.41 -5.48
C ILE A 90 6.18 -7.56 -6.72
N SER A 91 7.24 -6.84 -7.15
CA SER A 91 7.26 -6.05 -8.39
C SER A 91 6.13 -5.00 -8.41
N ALA A 92 5.20 -5.07 -9.36
CA ALA A 92 4.02 -4.21 -9.43
C ALA A 92 3.22 -4.18 -8.11
N GLY A 93 3.19 -5.28 -7.36
CA GLY A 93 2.56 -5.34 -6.04
C GLY A 93 3.21 -4.41 -5.02
N ALA A 94 4.55 -4.26 -5.07
CA ALA A 94 5.26 -3.33 -4.20
C ALA A 94 4.89 -1.87 -4.50
N LEU A 95 4.80 -1.48 -5.79
CA LEU A 95 4.39 -0.15 -6.21
C LEU A 95 2.97 0.17 -5.73
N ILE A 96 2.04 -0.76 -5.92
CA ILE A 96 0.64 -0.62 -5.46
C ILE A 96 0.60 -0.51 -3.93
N SER A 97 1.35 -1.32 -3.21
CA SER A 97 1.40 -1.24 -1.74
C SER A 97 1.95 0.11 -1.26
N LEU A 98 3.04 0.60 -1.88
CA LEU A 98 3.65 1.89 -1.54
C LEU A 98 2.72 3.08 -1.82
N SER A 99 1.77 2.95 -2.75
CA SER A 99 0.80 4.02 -3.05
C SER A 99 -0.29 4.16 -1.97
N CYS A 100 -0.54 3.12 -1.18
CA CYS A 100 -1.51 3.17 -0.09
C CYS A 100 -1.01 4.00 1.09
N GLU A 101 -1.93 4.62 1.82
CA GLU A 101 -1.62 5.42 3.00
C GLU A 101 -1.02 4.56 4.12
N LYS A 102 -1.58 3.35 4.32
CA LYS A 102 -1.09 2.37 5.29
C LYS A 102 -0.70 1.06 4.61
N ILE A 103 0.31 0.41 5.16
CA ILE A 103 0.75 -0.93 4.74
C ILE A 103 0.80 -1.83 5.97
N TYR A 104 -0.03 -2.86 5.97
CA TYR A 104 0.01 -3.95 6.94
C TYR A 104 0.42 -5.24 6.25
N MET A 105 1.17 -6.08 6.96
CA MET A 105 1.69 -7.33 6.40
C MET A 105 1.36 -8.49 7.33
N THR A 106 1.16 -9.68 6.77
CA THR A 106 1.08 -10.90 7.60
C THR A 106 2.46 -11.32 8.08
N GLY A 107 2.53 -12.09 9.15
CA GLY A 107 3.75 -12.77 9.55
C GLY A 107 4.32 -13.61 8.41
N GLY A 108 5.60 -13.39 8.06
CA GLY A 108 6.25 -14.05 6.93
C GLY A 108 5.93 -13.46 5.55
N GLY A 109 5.26 -12.32 5.48
CA GLY A 109 5.04 -11.55 4.25
C GLY A 109 6.34 -11.00 3.65
N THR A 110 6.31 -10.68 2.35
CA THR A 110 7.44 -10.07 1.63
C THR A 110 6.97 -8.97 0.69
N ILE A 111 7.79 -7.89 0.58
CA ILE A 111 7.53 -6.76 -0.32
C ILE A 111 8.82 -6.31 -0.99
N GLY A 112 8.80 -6.00 -2.29
CA GLY A 112 9.95 -5.48 -3.04
C GLY A 112 10.19 -6.17 -4.37
N ALA A 113 11.49 -6.34 -4.75
CA ALA A 113 11.95 -6.97 -5.98
C ALA A 113 11.20 -6.46 -7.23
N ALA A 114 11.29 -5.16 -7.51
CA ALA A 114 10.46 -4.46 -8.50
C ALA A 114 11.21 -4.10 -9.80
N THR A 115 12.34 -4.72 -10.08
CA THR A 115 13.04 -4.54 -11.37
C THR A 115 12.13 -4.91 -12.54
N ALA A 116 11.98 -3.98 -13.50
CA ALA A 116 11.24 -4.28 -14.71
C ALA A 116 12.00 -5.27 -15.59
N VAL A 117 11.28 -6.27 -16.09
CA VAL A 117 11.79 -7.29 -17.01
C VAL A 117 10.96 -7.32 -18.30
N ASP A 118 11.58 -7.76 -19.39
CA ASP A 118 10.87 -8.04 -20.64
C ASP A 118 10.07 -9.35 -20.57
N MET A 119 9.35 -9.68 -21.66
CA MET A 119 8.54 -10.92 -21.73
C MET A 119 9.39 -12.21 -21.68
N GLN A 120 10.69 -12.12 -21.87
CA GLN A 120 11.64 -13.22 -21.77
C GLN A 120 12.27 -13.31 -20.38
N GLY A 121 11.96 -12.39 -19.47
CA GLY A 121 12.51 -12.32 -18.11
C GLY A 121 13.89 -11.64 -18.03
N ASN A 122 14.38 -11.02 -19.10
CA ASN A 122 15.62 -10.25 -19.06
C ASN A 122 15.36 -8.86 -18.48
N LYS A 123 16.37 -8.30 -17.79
CA LYS A 123 16.32 -6.93 -17.27
C LYS A 123 15.99 -5.94 -18.40
N ALA A 124 15.02 -5.07 -18.18
CA ALA A 124 14.61 -4.06 -19.15
C ALA A 124 15.73 -3.04 -19.41
N SER A 125 15.56 -2.20 -20.45
CA SER A 125 16.51 -1.15 -20.76
C SER A 125 16.67 -0.15 -19.62
N GLU A 126 17.82 0.51 -19.53
CA GLU A 126 18.10 1.54 -18.52
C GLU A 126 17.01 2.63 -18.48
N LYS A 127 16.45 2.99 -19.63
CA LYS A 127 15.33 3.95 -19.68
C LYS A 127 14.13 3.48 -18.87
N VAL A 128 13.76 2.20 -18.96
CA VAL A 128 12.63 1.62 -18.24
C VAL A 128 12.96 1.46 -16.76
N ILE A 129 14.18 1.01 -16.44
CA ILE A 129 14.65 0.87 -15.05
C ILE A 129 14.67 2.24 -14.37
N SER A 130 15.22 3.26 -15.02
CA SER A 130 15.25 4.62 -14.49
C SER A 130 13.86 5.19 -14.25
N TYR A 131 12.92 4.96 -15.17
CA TYR A 131 11.52 5.36 -15.00
C TYR A 131 10.91 4.67 -13.76
N MET A 132 10.99 3.34 -13.68
CA MET A 132 10.43 2.58 -12.56
C MET A 132 11.07 2.93 -11.22
N ARG A 133 12.38 3.18 -11.20
CA ARG A 133 13.09 3.60 -10.01
C ARG A 133 12.53 4.90 -9.43
N GLU A 134 12.29 5.89 -10.30
CA GLU A 134 11.75 7.17 -9.84
C GLU A 134 10.23 7.11 -9.59
N GLU A 135 9.48 6.24 -10.29
CA GLU A 135 8.07 5.95 -9.94
C GLU A 135 7.95 5.39 -8.51
N MET A 136 8.77 4.41 -8.16
CA MET A 136 8.79 3.85 -6.81
C MET A 136 9.21 4.89 -5.76
N ALA A 137 10.24 5.69 -6.08
CA ALA A 137 10.76 6.72 -5.18
C ALA A 137 9.73 7.82 -4.91
N SER A 138 9.12 8.39 -5.97
CA SER A 138 8.11 9.43 -5.84
C SER A 138 6.85 8.95 -5.13
N THR A 139 6.46 7.69 -5.35
CA THR A 139 5.34 7.06 -4.64
C THR A 139 5.64 6.90 -3.14
N ALA A 140 6.84 6.43 -2.80
CA ALA A 140 7.27 6.32 -1.41
C ALA A 140 7.33 7.69 -0.73
N GLU A 141 7.90 8.70 -1.41
CA GLU A 141 7.97 10.09 -0.93
C GLU A 141 6.57 10.67 -0.66
N ALA A 142 5.61 10.46 -1.58
CA ALA A 142 4.22 10.93 -1.43
C ALA A 142 3.53 10.36 -0.18
N ARG A 143 3.99 9.22 0.32
CA ARG A 143 3.47 8.54 1.51
C ARG A 143 4.43 8.59 2.71
N GLY A 144 5.48 9.42 2.66
CA GLY A 144 6.43 9.61 3.76
C GLY A 144 7.33 8.41 4.05
N ARG A 145 7.53 7.51 3.06
CA ARG A 145 8.39 6.33 3.18
C ARG A 145 9.78 6.56 2.59
N ASP A 146 10.75 5.75 2.99
CA ASP A 146 12.14 5.93 2.56
C ASP A 146 12.33 5.66 1.06
N VAL A 147 12.80 6.69 0.35
CA VAL A 147 13.02 6.67 -1.11
C VAL A 147 14.21 5.82 -1.52
N THR A 148 15.20 5.65 -0.64
CA THR A 148 16.40 4.84 -0.92
C THR A 148 16.04 3.36 -0.96
N ILE A 149 15.22 2.91 -0.03
CA ILE A 149 14.66 1.57 -0.03
C ILE A 149 13.81 1.34 -1.28
N ALA A 150 12.93 2.28 -1.61
CA ALA A 150 12.06 2.18 -2.79
C ALA A 150 12.89 2.08 -4.09
N ARG A 151 13.93 2.90 -4.26
CA ARG A 151 14.86 2.80 -5.39
C ARG A 151 15.61 1.48 -5.43
N GLY A 152 16.06 0.99 -4.28
CA GLY A 152 16.77 -0.29 -4.15
C GLY A 152 15.89 -1.52 -4.44
N MET A 153 14.57 -1.40 -4.38
CA MET A 153 13.66 -2.46 -4.84
C MET A 153 13.69 -2.62 -6.38
N VAL A 154 14.06 -1.57 -7.13
CA VAL A 154 14.05 -1.57 -8.60
C VAL A 154 15.44 -1.75 -9.18
N ASP A 155 16.44 -1.08 -8.62
CA ASP A 155 17.77 -0.94 -9.22
C ASP A 155 18.85 -1.63 -8.39
N ASP A 156 19.34 -2.74 -8.89
CA ASP A 156 20.40 -3.53 -8.26
C ASP A 156 21.82 -2.92 -8.43
N SER A 157 21.97 -1.86 -9.22
CA SER A 157 23.23 -1.13 -9.32
C SER A 157 23.48 -0.19 -8.14
N LEU A 158 22.47 0.08 -7.34
CA LEU A 158 22.55 0.94 -6.18
C LEU A 158 23.16 0.20 -4.98
N GLY A 159 24.01 0.91 -4.25
CA GLY A 159 24.56 0.44 -2.99
C GLY A 159 24.40 1.53 -1.93
N PHE A 160 24.03 1.16 -0.72
CA PHE A 160 23.91 2.09 0.40
C PHE A 160 24.23 1.40 1.73
N THR A 161 24.74 2.18 2.66
CA THR A 161 25.13 1.70 3.99
C THR A 161 24.32 2.34 5.11
N HIS A 162 23.68 3.47 4.82
CA HIS A 162 22.91 4.23 5.80
C HIS A 162 21.59 4.69 5.17
N LEU A 163 20.57 4.81 6.02
CA LEU A 163 19.31 5.51 5.72
C LEU A 163 19.18 6.71 6.67
N VAL A 164 18.37 7.68 6.28
CA VAL A 164 17.97 8.77 7.17
C VAL A 164 16.55 8.53 7.62
N MET A 165 16.35 8.29 8.91
CA MET A 165 15.04 8.07 9.51
C MET A 165 14.87 9.10 10.66
N ASP A 166 13.78 9.85 10.62
CA ASP A 166 13.48 10.91 11.61
C ASP A 166 14.62 11.94 11.83
N GLY A 167 15.44 12.14 10.78
CA GLY A 167 16.59 13.03 10.80
C GLY A 167 17.90 12.39 11.29
N ASP A 168 17.85 11.16 11.79
CA ASP A 168 19.02 10.42 12.22
C ASP A 168 19.56 9.50 11.12
N SER A 169 20.90 9.36 11.06
CA SER A 169 21.54 8.42 10.14
C SER A 169 21.63 7.04 10.79
N LEU A 170 20.92 6.07 10.20
CA LEU A 170 20.91 4.68 10.66
C LEU A 170 21.77 3.80 9.74
N GLU A 171 22.78 3.12 10.30
CA GLU A 171 23.55 2.12 9.56
C GLU A 171 22.71 0.87 9.30
N ILE A 172 22.77 0.38 8.04
CA ILE A 172 22.04 -0.81 7.62
C ILE A 172 23.00 -1.97 7.44
N THR A 173 22.74 -3.06 8.14
CA THR A 173 23.55 -4.27 8.06
C THR A 173 22.76 -5.51 7.67
N ASP A 174 21.44 -5.50 7.81
CA ASP A 174 20.54 -6.65 7.73
C ASP A 174 19.66 -6.69 6.45
N ILE A 175 19.78 -5.71 5.55
CA ILE A 175 19.16 -5.74 4.21
C ILE A 175 20.21 -6.20 3.20
N GLU A 176 20.06 -7.41 2.63
CA GLU A 176 20.96 -7.90 1.59
C GLU A 176 20.94 -7.03 0.33
N GLY A 177 19.77 -6.49 -0.06
CA GLY A 177 19.60 -5.59 -1.21
C GLY A 177 20.32 -4.25 -1.08
N ARG A 178 20.93 -3.93 0.05
CA ARG A 178 21.82 -2.77 0.21
C ARG A 178 23.15 -2.90 -0.54
N LYS A 179 23.50 -4.10 -0.97
CA LYS A 179 24.73 -4.37 -1.72
C LYS A 179 24.50 -4.26 -3.22
N VAL A 180 25.45 -3.69 -3.93
CA VAL A 180 25.43 -3.65 -5.40
C VAL A 180 25.27 -5.07 -5.96
N GLY A 181 24.42 -5.22 -6.96
CA GLY A 181 24.07 -6.51 -7.58
C GLY A 181 22.95 -7.26 -6.84
N ARG A 182 22.28 -6.61 -5.89
CA ARG A 182 21.15 -7.17 -5.14
C ARG A 182 19.97 -6.22 -5.13
N LEU A 183 18.76 -6.76 -5.30
CA LEU A 183 17.52 -6.02 -5.13
C LEU A 183 17.06 -6.08 -3.68
N ILE A 184 16.43 -5.01 -3.22
CA ILE A 184 15.74 -5.02 -1.93
C ILE A 184 14.45 -5.84 -2.04
N THR A 185 14.33 -6.80 -1.14
CA THR A 185 13.09 -7.47 -0.77
C THR A 185 13.06 -7.52 0.76
N LEU A 186 12.02 -6.96 1.34
CA LEU A 186 11.86 -6.91 2.78
C LEU A 186 10.90 -7.99 3.27
N THR A 187 11.26 -8.65 4.36
CA THR A 187 10.32 -9.42 5.17
C THR A 187 9.47 -8.47 6.00
N THR A 188 8.38 -8.94 6.59
CA THR A 188 7.52 -8.15 7.48
C THR A 188 8.33 -7.43 8.56
N ASN A 189 9.24 -8.14 9.26
CA ASN A 189 10.07 -7.54 10.30
C ASN A 189 10.97 -6.42 9.78
N LEU A 190 11.57 -6.58 8.60
CA LEU A 190 12.40 -5.54 7.99
C LEU A 190 11.56 -4.37 7.47
N ALA A 191 10.38 -4.64 6.92
CA ALA A 191 9.47 -3.60 6.47
C ALA A 191 8.99 -2.73 7.64
N LEU A 192 8.66 -3.33 8.78
CA LEU A 192 8.33 -2.62 10.03
C LEU A 192 9.53 -1.84 10.57
N LYS A 193 10.69 -2.48 10.66
CA LYS A 193 11.92 -1.85 11.20
C LYS A 193 12.31 -0.60 10.43
N TYR A 194 12.13 -0.59 9.12
CA TYR A 194 12.54 0.51 8.24
C TYR A 194 11.36 1.39 7.78
N GLY A 195 10.22 1.34 8.45
CA GLY A 195 9.09 2.24 8.21
C GLY A 195 8.43 2.10 6.82
N ILE A 196 8.63 0.95 6.16
CA ILE A 196 7.92 0.62 4.90
C ILE A 196 6.53 0.09 5.21
N ALA A 197 6.37 -0.72 6.26
CA ALA A 197 5.08 -1.16 6.76
C ALA A 197 4.74 -0.46 8.07
N ASP A 198 3.45 -0.20 8.29
CA ASP A 198 2.90 0.48 9.46
C ASP A 198 2.53 -0.52 10.58
N GLY A 199 2.25 -1.79 10.22
CA GLY A 199 1.87 -2.80 11.20
C GLY A 199 1.87 -4.23 10.65
N GLU A 200 1.65 -5.17 11.56
CA GLU A 200 1.45 -6.59 11.26
C GLU A 200 0.02 -6.98 11.65
N ALA A 201 -0.65 -7.76 10.80
CA ALA A 201 -1.96 -8.33 11.09
C ALA A 201 -2.05 -9.74 10.50
N GLU A 202 -2.63 -10.69 11.22
CA GLU A 202 -2.73 -12.08 10.75
C GLU A 202 -3.76 -12.26 9.63
N ASN A 203 -4.82 -11.43 9.64
CA ASN A 203 -5.93 -11.49 8.69
C ASN A 203 -6.66 -10.14 8.64
N ILE A 204 -7.67 -10.04 7.78
CA ILE A 204 -8.46 -8.82 7.60
C ILE A 204 -9.19 -8.42 8.89
N ASP A 205 -9.72 -9.36 9.66
CA ASP A 205 -10.43 -9.04 10.91
C ASP A 205 -9.49 -8.42 11.95
N ALA A 206 -8.26 -8.96 12.08
CA ALA A 206 -7.22 -8.37 12.91
C ALA A 206 -6.82 -6.98 12.41
N LEU A 207 -6.69 -6.79 11.09
CA LEU A 207 -6.41 -5.50 10.48
C LEU A 207 -7.51 -4.47 10.79
N LEU A 208 -8.78 -4.84 10.64
CA LEU A 208 -9.91 -3.95 10.97
C LEU A 208 -9.93 -3.56 12.44
N ASN A 209 -9.57 -4.47 13.34
CA ASN A 209 -9.41 -4.16 14.77
C ASN A 209 -8.30 -3.14 15.02
N GLU A 210 -7.13 -3.31 14.39
CA GLU A 210 -5.99 -2.38 14.48
C GLU A 210 -6.34 -0.97 13.95
N LEU A 211 -7.15 -0.91 12.91
CA LEU A 211 -7.60 0.35 12.31
C LEU A 211 -8.78 1.00 13.07
N GLY A 212 -9.37 0.30 14.04
CA GLY A 212 -10.59 0.77 14.75
C GLY A 212 -11.85 0.72 13.89
N LEU A 213 -11.87 -0.12 12.86
CA LEU A 213 -12.97 -0.27 11.88
C LEU A 213 -13.71 -1.60 12.06
N SER A 214 -13.66 -2.21 13.26
CA SER A 214 -14.35 -3.46 13.58
C SER A 214 -15.88 -3.24 13.58
N GLY A 215 -16.61 -4.11 12.88
CA GLY A 215 -18.07 -4.02 12.75
C GLY A 215 -18.53 -3.35 11.45
N SER A 216 -17.59 -3.13 10.53
CA SER A 216 -17.85 -2.60 9.19
C SER A 216 -18.27 -3.70 8.22
#